data_12426f97bf92e62e288e4ced0a79baf0
#
_entry.id   12426f97bf92e62e288e4ced0a79baf0
#
_cell.length_a   1.000
_cell.length_b   1.000
_cell.length_c   1.000
_cell.angle_alpha   90.00
_cell.angle_beta   90.00
_cell.angle_gamma   90.00
#
_symmetry.space_group_name_H-M   'P 1'
#
loop_
_entity.id
_entity.type
_entity.pdbx_description
1 polymer ?
#
loop_
_entity_poly.entity_id
_entity_poly.type
_entity_poly.pdbx_seq_one_letter_code
_entity_poly.pdbx_strand_id
1 'polypeptide(L)'
;MNFREIVFLTFLSVLCLSVKAQPWKEHGRLQVAKENPHYLSFSDSKPFFWLADTGWEMIHRLNRTEMETYLENRKAKGFNVIQTVLISEFIHSDKLTNFYNDSIFVNENPERPAVTSGNNPENAKEYDYWDHVDFAVKTAESKGLYLAFLPSWGEWVTPRTDKAFFNTREQAYNYGWFLGNRYRNSPNIIWILGGDRHPDERPNGLELWRAMAEGIADGTNDVKKLDGKADYSTTLMTYHCFESSSKWFHNDDWIDFHSWGSYHAEVNNTRSFLATIADRNLPNPKPTLNSEPCYEGHGINYAIDDNGVFTSTDVRMAAYWSVFSGAAGFTYGAQPIWQFTDDTRKKLSSKTFQNWQEGMELPGAFQVGILKKLMESHPITELIPDQSLIVAGQGECGSYSCAIRGKSFAYIYIPTGNKTTVKMGSISGKKVKASWFNPRTGETIAIGEIENSGEKSFEVPGMSKELAWLRSGRGCDWVLVLEDASGIR
;
A
#
# COMPACT_ATOMS: atom_id res chain seq x y z
N MET A 1 40.38 63.65 -0.25
CA MET A 1 39.54 62.97 0.77
C MET A 1 38.36 62.34 -0.01
N ASN A 2 38.47 61.07 -0.28
CA ASN A 2 37.44 60.33 -1.02
C ASN A 2 36.67 59.42 -0.07
N PHE A 3 35.41 59.69 0.16
CA PHE A 3 34.46 58.84 0.84
C PHE A 3 34.03 57.69 -0.09
N ARG A 4 34.33 56.44 0.28
CA ARG A 4 33.78 55.25 -0.32
C ARG A 4 32.52 54.89 0.43
N GLU A 5 31.37 54.98 -0.27
CA GLU A 5 30.11 54.41 0.22
C GLU A 5 30.16 52.91 0.09
N ILE A 6 30.02 52.23 1.22
CA ILE A 6 29.84 50.76 1.29
C ILE A 6 28.32 50.50 1.27
N VAL A 7 27.82 50.00 0.15
CA VAL A 7 26.45 49.52 0.01
C VAL A 7 26.41 48.11 0.61
N PHE A 8 25.75 47.95 1.76
CA PHE A 8 25.37 46.66 2.28
C PHE A 8 24.13 46.13 1.55
N LEU A 9 24.31 45.19 0.63
CA LEU A 9 23.21 44.39 0.10
C LEU A 9 22.86 43.27 1.13
N THR A 10 21.79 43.51 1.87
CA THR A 10 21.15 42.46 2.68
C THR A 10 20.40 41.53 1.74
N PHE A 11 20.95 40.33 1.51
CA PHE A 11 20.24 39.21 0.92
C PHE A 11 19.18 38.73 1.91
N LEU A 12 17.94 39.12 1.71
CA LEU A 12 16.79 38.51 2.38
C LEU A 12 16.54 37.16 1.72
N SER A 13 17.12 36.08 2.28
CA SER A 13 16.74 34.71 1.91
C SER A 13 15.31 34.47 2.42
N VAL A 14 14.34 34.63 1.52
CA VAL A 14 12.98 34.14 1.73
C VAL A 14 13.08 32.62 1.77
N LEU A 15 13.10 32.05 2.98
CA LEU A 15 12.81 30.64 3.17
C LEU A 15 11.37 30.42 2.74
N CYS A 16 11.16 30.03 1.48
CA CYS A 16 9.91 29.40 1.07
C CYS A 16 9.79 28.09 1.87
N LEU A 17 9.14 28.14 3.02
CA LEU A 17 8.56 26.98 3.63
C LEU A 17 7.54 26.47 2.58
N SER A 18 7.96 25.50 1.77
CA SER A 18 7.03 24.73 0.95
C SER A 18 6.08 24.03 1.94
N VAL A 19 4.91 24.61 2.13
CA VAL A 19 3.80 23.89 2.76
C VAL A 19 3.64 22.63 1.93
N LYS A 20 4.05 21.49 2.47
CA LYS A 20 3.91 20.21 1.76
C LYS A 20 2.44 20.05 1.44
N ALA A 21 2.13 19.94 0.17
CA ALA A 21 0.76 19.87 -0.33
C ALA A 21 0.04 18.67 0.31
N GLN A 22 -1.11 18.93 0.89
CA GLN A 22 -2.01 17.91 1.42
C GLN A 22 -2.96 17.53 0.30
N PRO A 23 -2.87 16.30 -0.27
CA PRO A 23 -3.57 15.96 -1.51
C PRO A 23 -5.10 16.13 -1.41
N TRP A 24 -5.70 15.87 -0.24
CA TRP A 24 -7.13 16.06 0.01
C TRP A 24 -7.58 17.55 0.03
N LYS A 25 -6.66 18.48 0.32
CA LYS A 25 -6.96 19.92 0.22
C LYS A 25 -6.90 20.42 -1.21
N GLU A 26 -6.04 19.82 -2.03
CA GLU A 26 -5.87 20.21 -3.43
C GLU A 26 -6.90 19.55 -4.35
N HIS A 27 -7.19 18.25 -4.11
CA HIS A 27 -7.92 17.40 -5.04
C HIS A 27 -9.24 16.86 -4.45
N GLY A 28 -9.52 17.18 -3.19
CA GLY A 28 -10.67 16.66 -2.47
C GLY A 28 -10.45 15.22 -1.97
N ARG A 29 -11.53 14.53 -1.71
CA ARG A 29 -11.52 13.21 -1.08
C ARG A 29 -11.06 12.12 -2.05
N LEU A 30 -10.36 11.12 -1.49
CA LEU A 30 -10.02 9.88 -2.19
C LEU A 30 -11.25 8.97 -2.30
N GLN A 31 -11.48 8.40 -3.48
CA GLN A 31 -12.63 7.56 -3.81
C GLN A 31 -12.31 6.58 -4.94
N VAL A 32 -13.22 5.67 -5.23
CA VAL A 32 -13.17 4.85 -6.46
C VAL A 32 -13.34 5.78 -7.66
N ALA A 33 -12.50 5.61 -8.69
CA ALA A 33 -12.52 6.45 -9.87
C ALA A 33 -13.80 6.23 -10.69
N LYS A 34 -14.54 7.30 -10.98
CA LYS A 34 -15.80 7.24 -11.73
C LYS A 34 -15.61 6.82 -13.19
N GLU A 35 -14.52 7.25 -13.80
CA GLU A 35 -14.17 6.98 -15.19
C GLU A 35 -13.72 5.53 -15.42
N ASN A 36 -13.09 4.93 -14.39
CA ASN A 36 -12.62 3.56 -14.42
C ASN A 36 -12.62 2.96 -13.00
N PRO A 37 -13.67 2.24 -12.63
CA PRO A 37 -13.86 1.73 -11.27
C PRO A 37 -12.84 0.68 -10.83
N HIS A 38 -11.89 0.30 -11.68
CA HIS A 38 -10.74 -0.52 -11.30
C HIS A 38 -9.62 0.26 -10.59
N TYR A 39 -9.73 1.60 -10.51
CA TYR A 39 -8.71 2.47 -9.94
C TYR A 39 -9.28 3.42 -8.90
N LEU A 40 -8.38 4.13 -8.24
CA LEU A 40 -8.69 5.18 -7.28
C LEU A 40 -8.42 6.56 -7.90
N SER A 41 -9.22 7.54 -7.53
CA SER A 41 -9.02 8.94 -7.88
C SER A 41 -9.48 9.86 -6.74
N PHE A 42 -9.04 11.09 -6.81
CA PHE A 42 -9.61 12.17 -5.99
C PHE A 42 -10.97 12.63 -6.54
N SER A 43 -11.68 13.47 -5.75
CA SER A 43 -13.00 13.98 -6.14
C SER A 43 -12.98 14.84 -7.41
N ASP A 44 -11.84 15.43 -7.75
CA ASP A 44 -11.61 16.19 -8.98
C ASP A 44 -11.17 15.32 -10.17
N SER A 45 -11.26 13.99 -10.02
CA SER A 45 -10.84 12.97 -11.01
C SER A 45 -9.32 12.85 -11.19
N LYS A 46 -8.49 13.50 -10.37
CA LYS A 46 -7.05 13.26 -10.42
C LYS A 46 -6.76 11.82 -9.99
N PRO A 47 -6.03 11.04 -10.79
CA PRO A 47 -5.72 9.65 -10.46
C PRO A 47 -4.90 9.52 -9.18
N PHE A 48 -5.12 8.45 -8.43
CA PHE A 48 -4.35 8.09 -7.24
C PHE A 48 -3.74 6.70 -7.41
N PHE A 49 -2.41 6.63 -7.46
CA PHE A 49 -1.69 5.38 -7.41
C PHE A 49 -1.40 5.02 -5.95
N TRP A 50 -1.97 3.93 -5.46
CA TRP A 50 -1.71 3.45 -4.11
C TRP A 50 -0.27 2.93 -4.01
N LEU A 51 0.55 3.55 -3.17
CA LEU A 51 1.83 3.00 -2.74
C LEU A 51 1.89 3.03 -1.22
N ALA A 52 1.64 1.88 -0.61
CA ALA A 52 1.63 1.76 0.84
C ALA A 52 2.88 1.08 1.37
N ASP A 53 3.26 1.42 2.62
CA ASP A 53 4.18 0.64 3.44
C ASP A 53 3.46 -0.04 4.59
N THR A 54 3.97 -1.18 5.03
CA THR A 54 3.41 -1.99 6.10
C THR A 54 4.12 -1.71 7.41
N GLY A 55 3.50 -0.92 8.26
CA GLY A 55 3.97 -0.60 9.60
C GLY A 55 2.98 -1.08 10.66
N TRP A 56 2.67 -2.41 10.71
CA TRP A 56 1.63 -2.96 11.56
C TRP A 56 1.72 -2.48 12.99
N GLU A 57 2.91 -2.54 13.58
CA GLU A 57 3.14 -2.24 14.99
C GLU A 57 3.52 -0.78 15.28
N MET A 58 3.29 0.15 14.34
CA MET A 58 3.68 1.55 14.48
C MET A 58 3.14 2.19 15.77
N ILE A 59 1.86 2.00 16.05
CA ILE A 59 1.18 2.57 17.24
C ILE A 59 1.68 1.93 18.53
N HIS A 60 1.97 0.62 18.51
CA HIS A 60 2.33 -0.13 19.71
C HIS A 60 3.81 0.02 20.10
N ARG A 61 4.68 0.25 19.12
CA ARG A 61 6.11 0.08 19.31
C ARG A 61 6.95 1.33 19.11
N LEU A 62 6.45 2.35 18.42
CA LEU A 62 7.19 3.59 18.20
C LEU A 62 6.77 4.68 19.19
N ASN A 63 7.77 5.40 19.73
CA ASN A 63 7.50 6.68 20.36
C ASN A 63 7.24 7.76 19.29
N ARG A 64 6.88 8.97 19.73
CA ARG A 64 6.56 10.09 18.83
C ARG A 64 7.70 10.45 17.87
N THR A 65 8.91 10.54 18.37
CA THR A 65 10.08 10.90 17.54
C THR A 65 10.42 9.82 16.51
N GLU A 66 10.34 8.57 16.90
CA GLU A 66 10.55 7.44 15.99
C GLU A 66 9.47 7.37 14.91
N MET A 67 8.22 7.61 15.28
CA MET A 67 7.09 7.67 14.37
C MET A 67 7.25 8.79 13.33
N GLU A 68 7.66 9.99 13.75
CA GLU A 68 7.99 11.09 12.84
C GLU A 68 9.10 10.72 11.86
N THR A 69 10.15 10.08 12.35
CA THR A 69 11.30 9.62 11.55
C THR A 69 10.87 8.60 10.50
N TYR A 70 10.08 7.62 10.90
CA TYR A 70 9.53 6.60 10.00
C TYR A 70 8.65 7.22 8.91
N LEU A 71 7.67 8.02 9.28
CA LEU A 71 6.74 8.65 8.35
C LEU A 71 7.46 9.60 7.36
N GLU A 72 8.45 10.37 7.82
CA GLU A 72 9.25 11.22 6.94
C GLU A 72 10.08 10.40 5.93
N ASN A 73 10.70 9.32 6.39
CA ASN A 73 11.46 8.41 5.53
C ASN A 73 10.57 7.80 4.43
N ARG A 74 9.37 7.32 4.81
CA ARG A 74 8.44 6.74 3.84
C ARG A 74 7.95 7.78 2.84
N LYS A 75 7.61 8.97 3.30
CA LYS A 75 7.25 10.09 2.42
C LYS A 75 8.34 10.43 1.41
N ALA A 76 9.59 10.50 1.87
CA ALA A 76 10.74 10.79 1.01
C ALA A 76 10.96 9.73 -0.09
N LYS A 77 10.59 8.47 0.16
CA LYS A 77 10.66 7.37 -0.81
C LYS A 77 9.45 7.28 -1.74
N GLY A 78 8.48 8.18 -1.59
CA GLY A 78 7.31 8.27 -2.47
C GLY A 78 6.08 7.51 -2.02
N PHE A 79 6.11 6.91 -0.82
CA PHE A 79 4.92 6.32 -0.23
C PHE A 79 3.85 7.38 0.03
N ASN A 80 2.59 7.01 -0.10
CA ASN A 80 1.46 7.89 0.16
C ASN A 80 0.43 7.28 1.12
N VAL A 81 0.59 6.01 1.47
CA VAL A 81 -0.23 5.30 2.45
C VAL A 81 0.67 4.54 3.44
N ILE A 82 0.27 4.49 4.71
CA ILE A 82 0.87 3.60 5.72
C ILE A 82 -0.23 2.72 6.29
N GLN A 83 -0.06 1.40 6.19
CA GLN A 83 -0.93 0.43 6.85
C GLN A 83 -0.45 0.21 8.29
N THR A 84 -1.36 0.31 9.25
CA THR A 84 -1.05 0.06 10.67
C THR A 84 -2.28 -0.42 11.43
N VAL A 85 -2.09 -1.16 12.51
CA VAL A 85 -3.17 -1.76 13.28
C VAL A 85 -3.39 -1.03 14.59
N LEU A 86 -4.65 -0.89 14.99
CA LEU A 86 -5.04 -0.30 16.28
C LEU A 86 -5.13 -1.33 17.40
N ILE A 87 -5.51 -2.55 17.12
CA ILE A 87 -5.48 -3.67 18.09
C ILE A 87 -4.67 -4.80 17.46
N SER A 88 -3.40 -4.91 17.83
CA SER A 88 -2.49 -5.96 17.32
C SER A 88 -2.82 -7.34 17.87
N GLU A 89 -2.51 -8.39 17.09
CA GLU A 89 -2.53 -9.76 17.58
C GLU A 89 -1.30 -10.10 18.46
N PHE A 90 -0.19 -9.40 18.27
CA PHE A 90 1.10 -9.65 18.93
C PHE A 90 1.22 -8.95 20.28
N ILE A 91 0.24 -9.10 21.13
CA ILE A 91 0.25 -8.52 22.46
C ILE A 91 1.17 -9.36 23.36
N HIS A 92 2.34 -8.82 23.65
CA HIS A 92 3.41 -9.51 24.36
C HIS A 92 3.41 -9.36 25.88
N SER A 93 2.45 -8.69 26.39
CA SER A 93 2.15 -8.68 27.81
C SER A 93 0.65 -8.93 27.92
N ASP A 94 0.16 -9.32 29.04
CA ASP A 94 -1.28 -9.46 29.31
C ASP A 94 -2.05 -8.13 29.17
N LYS A 95 -1.52 -7.14 28.43
CA LYS A 95 -2.05 -5.79 28.28
C LYS A 95 -1.97 -5.30 26.84
N LEU A 96 -3.08 -4.81 26.35
CA LEU A 96 -3.24 -4.07 25.10
C LEU A 96 -2.74 -2.63 25.29
N THR A 97 -1.47 -2.38 25.04
CA THR A 97 -0.87 -1.07 25.30
C THR A 97 -0.08 -0.54 24.11
N ASN A 98 0.10 0.79 24.06
CA ASN A 98 1.04 1.46 23.17
C ASN A 98 2.47 1.47 23.74
N PHE A 99 3.39 2.19 23.07
CA PHE A 99 4.77 2.35 23.52
C PHE A 99 4.89 2.92 24.95
N TYR A 100 3.95 3.75 25.38
CA TYR A 100 3.95 4.43 26.69
C TYR A 100 3.25 3.60 27.77
N ASN A 101 2.83 2.38 27.48
CA ASN A 101 2.05 1.47 28.32
C ASN A 101 0.62 1.96 28.61
N ASP A 102 0.08 2.84 27.79
CA ASP A 102 -1.32 3.25 27.89
C ASP A 102 -2.21 2.16 27.31
N SER A 103 -3.23 1.76 28.07
CA SER A 103 -4.19 0.74 27.67
C SER A 103 -5.19 1.28 26.66
N ILE A 104 -5.52 0.48 25.63
CA ILE A 104 -6.52 0.87 24.62
C ILE A 104 -7.95 0.91 25.18
N PHE A 105 -8.27 0.02 26.12
CA PHE A 105 -9.60 -0.12 26.73
C PHE A 105 -9.55 -0.09 28.25
N VAL A 106 -10.62 0.37 28.87
CA VAL A 106 -10.84 0.24 30.33
C VAL A 106 -11.28 -1.19 30.62
N ASN A 107 -10.45 -1.93 31.38
CA ASN A 107 -10.71 -3.32 31.77
C ASN A 107 -10.91 -4.25 30.55
N GLU A 108 -10.15 -4.07 29.47
CA GLU A 108 -10.23 -4.86 28.23
C GLU A 108 -11.63 -4.90 27.58
N ASN A 109 -12.49 -3.95 27.90
CA ASN A 109 -13.83 -3.87 27.33
C ASN A 109 -13.83 -3.00 26.05
N PRO A 110 -14.09 -3.55 24.85
CA PRO A 110 -14.05 -2.82 23.59
C PRO A 110 -15.13 -1.72 23.47
N GLU A 111 -16.16 -1.75 24.31
CA GLU A 111 -17.16 -0.70 24.38
C GLU A 111 -16.72 0.50 25.26
N ARG A 112 -15.55 0.41 25.87
CA ARG A 112 -15.01 1.43 26.78
C ARG A 112 -13.57 1.81 26.41
N PRO A 113 -13.36 2.55 25.31
CA PRO A 113 -12.06 3.12 24.98
C PRO A 113 -11.49 3.90 26.16
N ALA A 114 -10.22 3.69 26.48
CA ALA A 114 -9.57 4.34 27.62
C ALA A 114 -9.14 5.76 27.23
N VAL A 115 -10.09 6.69 27.30
CA VAL A 115 -9.89 8.11 26.98
C VAL A 115 -9.80 8.91 28.27
N THR A 116 -8.76 9.75 28.40
CA THR A 116 -8.58 10.70 29.50
C THR A 116 -8.92 12.13 29.04
N SER A 117 -9.00 13.06 29.99
CA SER A 117 -9.19 14.49 29.67
C SER A 117 -7.83 15.17 29.50
N GLY A 118 -7.64 15.85 28.39
CA GLY A 118 -6.37 16.48 28.02
C GLY A 118 -5.65 15.68 26.94
N ASN A 119 -4.45 16.08 26.59
CA ASN A 119 -3.58 15.41 25.61
C ASN A 119 -2.12 15.83 25.77
N ASN A 120 -1.74 16.30 26.95
CA ASN A 120 -0.37 16.74 27.21
C ASN A 120 0.56 15.52 27.32
N PRO A 121 1.48 15.33 26.37
CA PRO A 121 2.36 14.16 26.34
C PRO A 121 3.34 14.05 27.51
N GLU A 122 3.54 15.14 28.25
CA GLU A 122 4.42 15.18 29.43
C GLU A 122 3.62 14.89 30.72
N ASN A 123 2.32 14.68 30.61
CA ASN A 123 1.44 14.38 31.74
C ASN A 123 0.73 13.05 31.53
N ALA A 124 1.20 11.99 32.17
CA ALA A 124 0.63 10.64 32.09
C ALA A 124 -0.82 10.51 32.60
N LYS A 125 -1.40 11.57 33.19
CA LYS A 125 -2.83 11.61 33.56
C LYS A 125 -3.71 12.18 32.46
N GLU A 126 -3.11 12.85 31.48
CA GLU A 126 -3.78 13.49 30.36
C GLU A 126 -3.52 12.74 29.04
N TYR A 127 -2.30 12.15 28.88
CA TYR A 127 -1.94 11.44 27.67
C TYR A 127 -2.37 9.98 27.76
N ASP A 128 -3.10 9.54 26.75
CA ASP A 128 -3.63 8.18 26.68
C ASP A 128 -3.29 7.49 25.34
N TYR A 129 -3.77 6.26 25.18
CA TYR A 129 -3.58 5.47 23.96
C TYR A 129 -4.09 6.22 22.72
N TRP A 130 -5.24 6.84 22.81
CA TRP A 130 -5.91 7.49 21.69
C TRP A 130 -5.27 8.82 21.32
N ASP A 131 -4.61 9.50 22.26
CA ASP A 131 -3.79 10.67 21.97
C ASP A 131 -2.54 10.29 21.16
N HIS A 132 -2.00 9.10 21.42
CA HIS A 132 -0.88 8.58 20.61
C HIS A 132 -1.33 8.25 19.18
N VAL A 133 -2.53 7.70 19.01
CA VAL A 133 -3.14 7.50 17.67
C VAL A 133 -3.41 8.85 16.99
N ASP A 134 -3.94 9.83 17.71
CA ASP A 134 -4.16 11.20 17.20
C ASP A 134 -2.86 11.86 16.75
N PHE A 135 -1.77 11.64 17.51
CA PHE A 135 -0.44 12.11 17.12
C PHE A 135 -0.01 11.48 15.78
N ALA A 136 -0.22 10.16 15.60
CA ALA A 136 0.06 9.48 14.33
C ALA A 136 -0.74 10.10 13.18
N VAL A 137 -2.05 10.32 13.38
CA VAL A 137 -2.95 10.90 12.37
C VAL A 137 -2.50 12.29 11.96
N LYS A 138 -2.23 13.19 12.93
CA LYS A 138 -1.78 14.56 12.68
C LYS A 138 -0.41 14.62 12.01
N THR A 139 0.51 13.74 12.44
CA THR A 139 1.85 13.66 11.86
C THR A 139 1.79 13.18 10.40
N ALA A 140 1.03 12.14 10.11
CA ALA A 140 0.81 11.67 8.74
C ALA A 140 0.11 12.75 7.89
N GLU A 141 -0.91 13.42 8.43
CA GLU A 141 -1.61 14.53 7.78
C GLU A 141 -0.64 15.66 7.39
N SER A 142 0.22 16.06 8.31
CA SER A 142 1.20 17.11 8.05
C SER A 142 2.19 16.80 6.93
N LYS A 143 2.38 15.49 6.63
CA LYS A 143 3.26 14.98 5.58
C LYS A 143 2.50 14.62 4.29
N GLY A 144 1.18 14.77 4.26
CA GLY A 144 0.34 14.39 3.12
C GLY A 144 0.28 12.86 2.93
N LEU A 145 0.34 12.10 4.02
CA LEU A 145 0.22 10.65 4.03
C LEU A 145 -1.16 10.22 4.53
N TYR A 146 -1.72 9.19 3.90
CA TYR A 146 -2.87 8.48 4.43
C TYR A 146 -2.42 7.45 5.47
N LEU A 147 -3.21 7.26 6.52
CA LEU A 147 -3.14 6.11 7.40
C LEU A 147 -4.27 5.15 7.03
N ALA A 148 -3.90 3.95 6.63
CA ALA A 148 -4.82 2.86 6.40
C ALA A 148 -4.89 2.02 7.69
N PHE A 149 -5.88 2.32 8.52
CA PHE A 149 -6.05 1.71 9.83
C PHE A 149 -6.77 0.37 9.75
N LEU A 150 -6.16 -0.65 10.36
CA LEU A 150 -6.91 -1.83 10.78
C LEU A 150 -7.48 -1.55 12.17
N PRO A 151 -8.80 -1.42 12.32
CA PRO A 151 -9.43 -1.20 13.63
C PRO A 151 -9.05 -2.26 14.65
N SER A 152 -8.95 -3.49 14.20
CA SER A 152 -8.57 -4.65 15.00
C SER A 152 -7.98 -5.71 14.08
N TRP A 153 -6.96 -6.43 14.57
CA TRP A 153 -6.54 -7.65 13.89
C TRP A 153 -7.61 -8.71 13.94
N GLY A 154 -7.68 -9.57 12.94
CA GLY A 154 -8.75 -10.56 12.78
C GLY A 154 -8.91 -11.50 13.95
N GLU A 155 -7.85 -11.80 14.68
CA GLU A 155 -7.85 -12.67 15.87
C GLU A 155 -8.86 -12.24 16.95
N TRP A 156 -9.14 -10.94 17.06
CA TRP A 156 -10.05 -10.42 18.09
C TRP A 156 -11.54 -10.48 17.71
N VAL A 157 -11.83 -10.79 16.45
CA VAL A 157 -13.18 -10.98 15.91
C VAL A 157 -13.43 -12.46 15.57
N THR A 158 -12.49 -13.08 14.89
CA THR A 158 -12.51 -14.49 14.46
C THR A 158 -11.32 -15.25 15.05
N PRO A 159 -11.30 -15.50 16.38
CA PRO A 159 -10.14 -16.05 17.06
C PRO A 159 -9.93 -17.53 16.76
N ARG A 160 -8.68 -17.95 16.74
CA ARG A 160 -8.27 -19.38 16.81
C ARG A 160 -8.38 -19.94 18.24
N THR A 161 -8.53 -19.07 19.21
CA THR A 161 -8.69 -19.39 20.64
C THR A 161 -10.03 -18.89 21.14
N ASP A 162 -10.39 -19.18 22.39
CA ASP A 162 -11.66 -18.71 22.98
C ASP A 162 -11.65 -17.20 23.36
N LYS A 163 -10.57 -16.47 23.04
CA LYS A 163 -10.41 -15.06 23.44
C LYS A 163 -10.75 -14.13 22.26
N ALA A 164 -12.00 -13.73 22.13
CA ALA A 164 -12.40 -12.63 21.25
C ALA A 164 -12.77 -11.39 22.08
N PHE A 165 -12.47 -10.20 21.57
CA PHE A 165 -12.99 -8.95 22.14
C PHE A 165 -14.39 -8.66 21.64
N PHE A 166 -14.62 -8.91 20.36
CA PHE A 166 -15.89 -8.61 19.72
C PHE A 166 -16.73 -9.89 19.63
N ASN A 167 -17.76 -9.98 20.47
CA ASN A 167 -18.64 -11.14 20.56
C ASN A 167 -20.05 -10.88 20.06
N THR A 168 -20.46 -9.59 20.04
CA THR A 168 -21.78 -9.17 19.59
C THR A 168 -21.68 -8.07 18.52
N ARG A 169 -22.74 -7.91 17.73
CA ARG A 169 -22.84 -6.84 16.73
C ARG A 169 -22.73 -5.46 17.39
N GLU A 170 -23.31 -5.30 18.56
CA GLU A 170 -23.30 -4.04 19.32
C GLU A 170 -21.87 -3.66 19.72
N GLN A 171 -21.07 -4.62 20.20
CA GLN A 171 -19.66 -4.37 20.55
C GLN A 171 -18.85 -3.92 19.34
N ALA A 172 -18.96 -4.64 18.22
CA ALA A 172 -18.28 -4.31 16.99
C ALA A 172 -18.73 -2.94 16.44
N TYR A 173 -20.03 -2.68 16.43
CA TYR A 173 -20.61 -1.41 16.01
C TYR A 173 -20.16 -0.24 16.90
N ASN A 174 -20.27 -0.37 18.24
CA ASN A 174 -19.94 0.71 19.17
C ASN A 174 -18.46 1.09 19.07
N TYR A 175 -17.57 0.12 18.90
CA TYR A 175 -16.16 0.38 18.66
C TYR A 175 -15.94 1.06 17.29
N GLY A 176 -16.55 0.55 16.24
CA GLY A 176 -16.53 1.18 14.90
C GLY A 176 -17.05 2.63 14.97
N TRP A 177 -18.16 2.85 15.65
CA TRP A 177 -18.73 4.18 15.83
C TRP A 177 -17.78 5.13 16.56
N PHE A 178 -17.14 4.67 17.62
CA PHE A 178 -16.13 5.45 18.33
C PHE A 178 -15.00 5.90 17.38
N LEU A 179 -14.49 4.99 16.56
CA LEU A 179 -13.42 5.30 15.60
C LEU A 179 -13.89 6.28 14.53
N GLY A 180 -15.02 6.01 13.91
CA GLY A 180 -15.58 6.88 12.87
C GLY A 180 -15.86 8.28 13.40
N ASN A 181 -16.43 8.41 14.60
CA ASN A 181 -16.73 9.69 15.22
C ASN A 181 -15.47 10.46 15.64
N ARG A 182 -14.45 9.78 16.22
CA ARG A 182 -13.19 10.41 16.62
C ARG A 182 -12.46 11.00 15.42
N TYR A 183 -12.44 10.28 14.30
CA TYR A 183 -11.68 10.67 13.12
C TYR A 183 -12.51 11.26 11.97
N ARG A 184 -13.76 11.62 12.21
CA ARG A 184 -14.67 12.16 11.17
C ARG A 184 -14.16 13.40 10.44
N ASN A 185 -13.28 14.17 11.08
CA ASN A 185 -12.67 15.36 10.52
C ASN A 185 -11.23 15.12 10.01
N SER A 186 -10.77 13.89 10.00
CA SER A 186 -9.41 13.50 9.54
C SER A 186 -9.49 12.98 8.10
N PRO A 187 -9.14 13.78 7.10
CA PRO A 187 -9.34 13.42 5.69
C PRO A 187 -8.35 12.37 5.18
N ASN A 188 -7.35 12.02 5.98
CA ASN A 188 -6.25 11.14 5.64
C ASN A 188 -6.39 9.73 6.22
N ILE A 189 -7.62 9.27 6.47
CA ILE A 189 -7.87 7.93 6.99
C ILE A 189 -8.56 7.05 5.95
N ILE A 190 -8.07 5.82 5.84
CA ILE A 190 -8.66 4.73 5.08
C ILE A 190 -8.86 3.57 6.06
N TRP A 191 -9.93 2.81 5.94
CA TRP A 191 -10.21 1.71 6.84
C TRP A 191 -9.97 0.37 6.16
N ILE A 192 -9.21 -0.49 6.83
CA ILE A 192 -8.95 -1.87 6.40
C ILE A 192 -9.45 -2.79 7.50
N LEU A 193 -10.62 -3.38 7.33
CA LEU A 193 -11.12 -4.34 8.30
C LEU A 193 -10.40 -5.69 8.15
N GLY A 194 -10.52 -6.58 9.11
CA GLY A 194 -9.89 -7.90 9.02
C GLY A 194 -8.48 -7.98 9.61
N GLY A 195 -7.65 -8.87 9.06
CA GLY A 195 -6.29 -9.17 9.51
C GLY A 195 -6.07 -10.67 9.63
N ASP A 196 -5.46 -11.33 8.63
CA ASP A 196 -5.05 -12.74 8.55
C ASP A 196 -6.10 -13.81 8.96
N ARG A 197 -7.36 -13.44 9.06
CA ARG A 197 -8.45 -14.36 9.39
C ARG A 197 -9.54 -14.27 8.34
N HIS A 198 -10.04 -15.41 7.95
CA HIS A 198 -11.25 -15.44 7.14
C HIS A 198 -12.44 -15.06 8.01
N PRO A 199 -13.32 -14.19 7.51
CA PRO A 199 -14.45 -13.70 8.31
C PRO A 199 -15.47 -14.80 8.62
N ASP A 200 -15.46 -15.92 7.89
CA ASP A 200 -16.33 -17.09 8.03
C ASP A 200 -15.71 -18.21 8.90
N GLU A 201 -14.51 -18.04 9.45
CA GLU A 201 -13.94 -18.97 10.44
C GLU A 201 -14.74 -19.01 11.76
N ARG A 202 -15.61 -18.02 11.96
CA ARG A 202 -16.55 -17.96 13.07
C ARG A 202 -17.98 -17.78 12.54
N PRO A 203 -19.00 -18.48 13.08
CA PRO A 203 -20.38 -18.45 12.56
C PRO A 203 -20.97 -17.04 12.38
N ASN A 204 -20.68 -16.11 13.31
CA ASN A 204 -21.14 -14.72 13.24
C ASN A 204 -20.07 -13.72 12.79
N GLY A 205 -18.90 -14.18 12.32
CA GLY A 205 -17.77 -13.30 12.01
C GLY A 205 -18.08 -12.28 10.91
N LEU A 206 -18.76 -12.70 9.84
CA LEU A 206 -19.22 -11.80 8.77
C LEU A 206 -20.11 -10.67 9.32
N GLU A 207 -21.03 -11.02 10.21
CA GLU A 207 -21.97 -10.03 10.82
C GLU A 207 -21.25 -9.04 11.72
N LEU A 208 -20.22 -9.50 12.45
CA LEU A 208 -19.41 -8.64 13.32
C LEU A 208 -18.61 -7.62 12.49
N TRP A 209 -18.01 -8.04 11.38
CA TRP A 209 -17.27 -7.15 10.50
C TRP A 209 -18.20 -6.14 9.81
N ARG A 210 -19.37 -6.58 9.35
CA ARG A 210 -20.40 -5.67 8.79
C ARG A 210 -20.87 -4.65 9.82
N ALA A 211 -21.09 -5.07 11.07
CA ALA A 211 -21.48 -4.15 12.14
C ALA A 211 -20.36 -3.15 12.47
N MET A 212 -19.08 -3.56 12.43
CA MET A 212 -17.95 -2.66 12.62
C MET A 212 -17.85 -1.64 11.48
N ALA A 213 -18.03 -2.05 10.23
CA ALA A 213 -18.06 -1.16 9.07
C ALA A 213 -19.21 -0.14 9.15
N GLU A 214 -20.41 -0.61 9.53
CA GLU A 214 -21.58 0.23 9.77
C GLU A 214 -21.30 1.26 10.87
N GLY A 215 -20.72 0.85 12.00
CA GLY A 215 -20.33 1.74 13.06
C GLY A 215 -19.35 2.82 12.62
N ILE A 216 -18.32 2.46 11.84
CA ILE A 216 -17.34 3.43 11.30
C ILE A 216 -18.04 4.46 10.41
N ALA A 217 -18.90 4.04 9.49
CA ALA A 217 -19.61 4.94 8.59
C ALA A 217 -20.58 5.86 9.37
N ASP A 218 -21.37 5.29 10.26
CA ASP A 218 -22.31 6.04 11.11
C ASP A 218 -21.58 7.04 12.02
N GLY A 219 -20.46 6.62 12.63
CA GLY A 219 -19.64 7.50 13.44
C GLY A 219 -19.07 8.67 12.63
N THR A 220 -18.63 8.41 11.40
CA THR A 220 -18.14 9.45 10.49
C THR A 220 -19.23 10.47 10.14
N ASN A 221 -20.48 10.01 10.01
CA ASN A 221 -21.64 10.84 9.68
C ASN A 221 -22.38 11.40 10.91
N ASP A 222 -21.89 11.18 12.13
CA ASP A 222 -22.51 11.58 13.41
C ASP A 222 -23.92 11.01 13.60
N VAL A 223 -24.15 9.80 13.08
CA VAL A 223 -25.37 9.00 13.26
C VAL A 223 -25.07 7.86 14.23
N LYS A 224 -26.04 7.42 15.02
CA LYS A 224 -25.88 6.26 15.89
C LYS A 224 -27.09 5.34 15.78
N LYS A 225 -27.03 4.39 14.83
CA LYS A 225 -28.17 3.52 14.53
C LYS A 225 -27.72 2.20 13.88
N LEU A 226 -27.65 1.15 14.66
CA LEU A 226 -27.32 -0.19 14.17
C LEU A 226 -28.54 -0.82 13.48
N ASP A 227 -28.75 -0.55 12.20
CA ASP A 227 -29.89 -1.06 11.42
C ASP A 227 -29.51 -1.63 10.04
N GLY A 228 -28.20 -1.72 9.74
CA GLY A 228 -27.69 -2.23 8.47
C GLY A 228 -27.79 -1.25 7.30
N LYS A 229 -27.91 0.07 7.56
CA LYS A 229 -28.21 1.09 6.53
C LYS A 229 -27.33 2.33 6.63
N ALA A 230 -26.07 2.18 6.94
CA ALA A 230 -25.15 3.33 7.00
C ALA A 230 -24.92 3.97 5.64
N ASP A 231 -24.60 5.25 5.63
CA ASP A 231 -24.10 5.95 4.44
C ASP A 231 -22.58 5.74 4.34
N TYR A 232 -22.18 4.78 3.53
CA TYR A 232 -20.77 4.47 3.28
C TYR A 232 -20.09 5.45 2.32
N SER A 233 -20.82 6.37 1.69
CA SER A 233 -20.25 7.31 0.72
C SER A 233 -19.20 8.25 1.31
N THR A 234 -19.10 8.38 2.62
CA THR A 234 -18.17 9.23 3.35
C THR A 234 -16.90 8.51 3.83
N THR A 235 -16.80 7.22 3.61
CA THR A 235 -15.66 6.39 4.02
C THR A 235 -14.96 5.77 2.80
N LEU A 236 -13.77 5.22 2.98
CA LEU A 236 -13.10 4.37 2.00
C LEU A 236 -12.62 3.13 2.74
N MET A 237 -13.19 1.96 2.41
CA MET A 237 -13.04 0.74 3.19
C MET A 237 -12.68 -0.49 2.34
N THR A 238 -11.89 -1.37 2.94
CA THR A 238 -11.61 -2.72 2.42
C THR A 238 -11.49 -3.73 3.57
N TYR A 239 -11.22 -4.99 3.21
CA TYR A 239 -11.01 -6.09 4.16
C TYR A 239 -9.70 -6.81 3.86
N HIS A 240 -8.81 -6.89 4.83
CA HIS A 240 -7.53 -7.60 4.74
C HIS A 240 -7.66 -9.05 5.20
N CYS A 241 -7.27 -9.99 4.36
CA CYS A 241 -7.15 -11.40 4.68
C CYS A 241 -6.29 -12.15 3.66
N PHE A 242 -6.10 -13.44 3.88
CA PHE A 242 -5.33 -14.33 3.02
C PHE A 242 -5.89 -14.41 1.60
N GLU A 243 -7.20 -14.65 1.47
CA GLU A 243 -7.89 -14.66 0.18
C GLU A 243 -8.36 -13.26 -0.19
N SER A 244 -8.83 -13.08 -1.42
CA SER A 244 -9.43 -11.79 -1.76
C SER A 244 -10.70 -11.54 -0.95
N SER A 245 -10.84 -10.32 -0.44
CA SER A 245 -12.05 -9.85 0.22
C SER A 245 -13.31 -9.99 -0.64
N SER A 246 -13.12 -10.07 -1.96
CA SER A 246 -14.19 -10.28 -2.92
C SER A 246 -14.98 -11.57 -2.66
N LYS A 247 -14.34 -12.59 -2.10
CA LYS A 247 -14.98 -13.87 -1.78
C LYS A 247 -16.19 -13.73 -0.85
N TRP A 248 -16.13 -12.78 0.08
CA TRP A 248 -17.17 -12.63 1.12
C TRP A 248 -17.98 -11.35 1.00
N PHE A 249 -17.35 -10.27 0.52
CA PHE A 249 -17.90 -8.93 0.62
C PHE A 249 -18.09 -8.22 -0.72
N HIS A 250 -17.89 -8.88 -1.85
CA HIS A 250 -17.98 -8.23 -3.17
C HIS A 250 -19.26 -7.40 -3.38
N ASN A 251 -20.39 -7.90 -2.88
CA ASN A 251 -21.70 -7.28 -3.03
C ASN A 251 -22.12 -6.42 -1.82
N ASP A 252 -21.26 -6.26 -0.83
CA ASP A 252 -21.56 -5.41 0.31
C ASP A 252 -21.32 -3.94 -0.06
N ASP A 253 -22.17 -3.04 0.40
CA ASP A 253 -22.11 -1.60 0.08
C ASP A 253 -20.94 -0.88 0.75
N TRP A 254 -20.42 -1.43 1.85
CA TRP A 254 -19.34 -0.83 2.61
C TRP A 254 -17.95 -1.05 2.00
N ILE A 255 -17.78 -2.04 1.12
CA ILE A 255 -16.47 -2.35 0.55
C ILE A 255 -16.25 -1.59 -0.76
N ASP A 256 -15.28 -0.69 -0.77
CA ASP A 256 -14.94 0.14 -1.92
C ASP A 256 -13.96 -0.54 -2.86
N PHE A 257 -13.01 -1.29 -2.32
CA PHE A 257 -11.98 -1.97 -3.10
C PHE A 257 -11.61 -3.32 -2.47
N HIS A 258 -11.09 -4.23 -3.30
CA HIS A 258 -10.65 -5.55 -2.84
C HIS A 258 -9.20 -5.54 -2.40
N SER A 259 -8.92 -6.39 -1.44
CA SER A 259 -7.58 -6.61 -0.90
C SER A 259 -7.34 -8.10 -0.73
N TRP A 260 -6.12 -8.52 -1.00
CA TRP A 260 -5.65 -9.91 -0.88
C TRP A 260 -4.15 -9.90 -0.62
N GLY A 261 -3.59 -11.04 -0.18
CA GLY A 261 -2.16 -11.19 0.04
C GLY A 261 -1.53 -12.29 -0.82
N SER A 262 -0.35 -12.07 -1.35
CA SER A 262 0.49 -13.15 -1.91
C SER A 262 1.41 -13.78 -0.86
N TYR A 263 1.61 -13.11 0.24
CA TYR A 263 2.31 -13.55 1.44
C TYR A 263 3.73 -14.14 1.21
N HIS A 264 4.21 -14.96 2.16
CA HIS A 264 5.63 -15.27 2.33
C HIS A 264 5.97 -16.75 2.06
N ALA A 265 5.05 -17.50 1.41
CA ALA A 265 5.23 -18.95 1.25
C ALA A 265 6.30 -19.29 0.22
N GLU A 266 6.38 -18.59 -0.90
CA GLU A 266 7.24 -18.97 -2.02
C GLU A 266 7.76 -17.77 -2.82
N VAL A 267 8.92 -17.92 -3.42
CA VAL A 267 9.42 -17.00 -4.44
C VAL A 267 8.64 -17.18 -5.75
N ASN A 268 8.60 -16.12 -6.57
CA ASN A 268 7.88 -16.12 -7.86
C ASN A 268 6.39 -16.45 -7.70
N ASN A 269 5.77 -15.98 -6.61
CA ASN A 269 4.39 -16.28 -6.30
C ASN A 269 3.44 -15.71 -7.37
N THR A 270 2.91 -16.61 -8.20
CA THR A 270 2.02 -16.27 -9.32
C THR A 270 0.69 -15.67 -8.87
N ARG A 271 0.35 -15.81 -7.60
CA ARG A 271 -0.82 -15.16 -7.00
C ARG A 271 -0.78 -13.64 -7.20
N SER A 272 0.44 -13.05 -7.26
CA SER A 272 0.63 -11.61 -7.48
C SER A 272 -0.02 -11.08 -8.77
N PHE A 273 -0.23 -11.90 -9.79
CA PHE A 273 -0.99 -11.52 -10.98
C PHE A 273 -2.32 -12.26 -11.11
N LEU A 274 -2.42 -13.53 -10.70
CA LEU A 274 -3.65 -14.31 -10.85
C LEU A 274 -4.80 -13.76 -10.00
N ALA A 275 -4.52 -13.34 -8.75
CA ALA A 275 -5.55 -12.76 -7.88
C ALA A 275 -6.05 -11.41 -8.41
N THR A 276 -5.13 -10.57 -8.92
CA THR A 276 -5.52 -9.31 -9.58
C THR A 276 -6.45 -9.57 -10.77
N ILE A 277 -6.09 -10.52 -11.65
CA ILE A 277 -6.90 -10.87 -12.82
C ILE A 277 -8.27 -11.40 -12.40
N ALA A 278 -8.33 -12.25 -11.37
CA ALA A 278 -9.56 -12.82 -10.87
C ALA A 278 -10.53 -11.73 -10.38
N ASP A 279 -10.06 -10.82 -9.53
CA ASP A 279 -10.89 -9.72 -9.01
C ASP A 279 -11.36 -8.76 -10.11
N ARG A 280 -10.46 -8.42 -11.04
CA ARG A 280 -10.82 -7.52 -12.15
C ARG A 280 -11.91 -8.07 -13.08
N ASN A 281 -12.03 -9.38 -13.17
CA ASN A 281 -13.04 -10.03 -14.00
C ASN A 281 -14.40 -10.20 -13.31
N LEU A 282 -14.54 -9.74 -12.06
CA LEU A 282 -15.82 -9.77 -11.38
C LEU A 282 -16.80 -8.76 -11.98
N PRO A 283 -18.10 -9.05 -11.99
CA PRO A 283 -19.12 -8.06 -12.34
C PRO A 283 -19.11 -6.91 -11.31
N ASN A 284 -19.58 -5.71 -11.70
CA ASN A 284 -19.53 -4.54 -10.83
C ASN A 284 -18.10 -4.27 -10.32
N PRO A 285 -17.18 -3.89 -11.21
CA PRO A 285 -15.77 -3.83 -10.92
C PRO A 285 -15.46 -2.89 -9.76
N LYS A 286 -14.47 -3.29 -8.95
CA LYS A 286 -13.88 -2.52 -7.87
C LYS A 286 -12.35 -2.52 -8.04
N PRO A 287 -11.63 -1.53 -7.51
CA PRO A 287 -10.17 -1.60 -7.44
C PRO A 287 -9.73 -2.85 -6.67
N THR A 288 -8.56 -3.39 -6.97
CA THR A 288 -7.97 -4.51 -6.23
C THR A 288 -6.51 -4.23 -5.90
N LEU A 289 -6.05 -4.71 -4.76
CA LEU A 289 -4.71 -4.47 -4.23
C LEU A 289 -4.09 -5.75 -3.65
N ASN A 290 -2.80 -5.97 -3.95
CA ASN A 290 -1.96 -6.86 -3.17
C ASN A 290 -1.53 -6.11 -1.90
N SER A 291 -2.26 -6.29 -0.81
CA SER A 291 -2.09 -5.54 0.44
C SER A 291 -1.06 -6.16 1.38
N GLU A 292 -0.67 -7.42 1.12
CA GLU A 292 0.42 -8.10 1.82
C GLU A 292 1.18 -9.04 0.88
N PRO A 293 2.15 -8.51 0.11
CA PRO A 293 3.07 -9.32 -0.68
C PRO A 293 4.17 -9.93 0.19
N CYS A 294 5.14 -10.59 -0.45
CA CYS A 294 6.36 -10.98 0.24
C CYS A 294 7.09 -9.75 0.81
N TYR A 295 7.46 -9.80 2.10
CA TYR A 295 8.22 -8.72 2.73
C TYR A 295 9.72 -8.89 2.48
N GLU A 296 10.38 -7.80 2.12
CA GLU A 296 11.83 -7.78 1.97
C GLU A 296 12.52 -8.14 3.31
N GLY A 297 13.45 -9.10 3.26
CA GLY A 297 14.14 -9.61 4.45
C GLY A 297 13.35 -10.65 5.26
N HIS A 298 12.11 -10.96 4.91
CA HIS A 298 11.34 -12.04 5.53
C HIS A 298 11.82 -13.41 5.06
N GLY A 299 11.84 -14.40 5.93
CA GLY A 299 12.20 -15.77 5.59
C GLY A 299 11.22 -16.40 4.59
N ILE A 300 11.73 -16.96 3.50
CA ILE A 300 10.93 -17.68 2.52
C ILE A 300 10.30 -18.89 3.20
N ASN A 301 8.98 -19.01 3.06
CA ASN A 301 8.19 -20.03 3.76
C ASN A 301 8.42 -20.05 5.28
N TYR A 302 8.63 -18.87 5.88
CA TYR A 302 8.90 -18.68 7.32
C TYR A 302 10.16 -19.38 7.84
N ALA A 303 11.01 -19.93 6.96
CA ALA A 303 12.19 -20.74 7.28
C ALA A 303 13.47 -20.05 6.78
N ILE A 304 13.88 -19.00 7.50
CA ILE A 304 15.01 -18.14 7.09
C ILE A 304 16.35 -18.88 7.01
N ASP A 305 16.58 -19.83 7.92
CA ASP A 305 17.82 -20.60 8.00
C ASP A 305 17.94 -21.64 6.87
N ASP A 306 16.82 -22.13 6.35
CA ASP A 306 16.78 -23.17 5.30
C ASP A 306 16.60 -22.59 3.90
N ASN A 307 15.77 -21.56 3.77
CA ASN A 307 15.31 -21.04 2.47
C ASN A 307 15.86 -19.65 2.13
N GLY A 308 16.53 -18.99 3.09
CA GLY A 308 16.96 -17.60 2.94
C GLY A 308 15.81 -16.60 3.06
N VAL A 309 15.99 -15.43 2.48
CA VAL A 309 15.04 -14.31 2.60
C VAL A 309 14.58 -13.81 1.25
N PHE A 310 13.41 -13.19 1.24
CA PHE A 310 12.97 -12.40 0.09
C PHE A 310 13.85 -11.15 -0.07
N THR A 311 14.17 -10.85 -1.30
CA THR A 311 15.02 -9.73 -1.69
C THR A 311 14.21 -8.63 -2.39
N SER A 312 14.85 -7.50 -2.67
CA SER A 312 14.24 -6.45 -3.50
C SER A 312 13.78 -6.94 -4.88
N THR A 313 14.42 -7.98 -5.43
CA THR A 313 13.99 -8.61 -6.70
C THR A 313 12.61 -9.24 -6.54
N ASP A 314 12.37 -9.96 -5.46
CA ASP A 314 11.08 -10.62 -5.20
C ASP A 314 9.95 -9.63 -5.02
N VAL A 315 10.21 -8.60 -4.22
CA VAL A 315 9.27 -7.49 -3.98
C VAL A 315 8.96 -6.76 -5.28
N ARG A 316 9.99 -6.46 -6.08
CA ARG A 316 9.83 -5.78 -7.36
C ARG A 316 9.01 -6.61 -8.35
N MET A 317 9.29 -7.91 -8.46
CA MET A 317 8.50 -8.81 -9.30
C MET A 317 7.03 -8.87 -8.86
N ALA A 318 6.76 -9.02 -7.58
CA ALA A 318 5.39 -9.01 -7.04
C ALA A 318 4.67 -7.68 -7.36
N ALA A 319 5.38 -6.54 -7.22
CA ALA A 319 4.83 -5.22 -7.49
C ALA A 319 4.45 -5.03 -8.98
N TYR A 320 5.38 -5.32 -9.89
CA TYR A 320 5.12 -5.17 -11.32
C TYR A 320 4.05 -6.16 -11.82
N TRP A 321 4.06 -7.39 -11.35
CA TRP A 321 3.01 -8.37 -11.68
C TRP A 321 1.62 -7.91 -11.23
N SER A 322 1.50 -7.45 -9.99
CA SER A 322 0.22 -6.96 -9.47
C SER A 322 -0.27 -5.75 -10.29
N VAL A 323 0.57 -4.74 -10.46
CA VAL A 323 0.19 -3.48 -11.10
C VAL A 323 -0.05 -3.65 -12.60
N PHE A 324 0.79 -4.40 -13.32
CA PHE A 324 0.63 -4.60 -14.77
C PHE A 324 -0.50 -5.58 -15.12
N SER A 325 -0.97 -6.35 -14.13
CA SER A 325 -2.22 -7.10 -14.24
C SER A 325 -3.45 -6.27 -13.86
N GLY A 326 -3.26 -5.01 -13.45
CA GLY A 326 -4.30 -4.02 -13.26
C GLY A 326 -4.69 -3.74 -11.83
N ALA A 327 -3.85 -4.03 -10.84
CA ALA A 327 -4.06 -3.55 -9.47
C ALA A 327 -3.98 -2.02 -9.41
N ALA A 328 -4.74 -1.41 -8.51
CA ALA A 328 -4.79 0.04 -8.32
C ALA A 328 -3.52 0.62 -7.66
N GLY A 329 -2.57 -0.24 -7.35
CA GLY A 329 -1.29 0.07 -6.73
C GLY A 329 -0.66 -1.14 -6.07
N PHE A 330 0.22 -0.87 -5.10
CA PHE A 330 0.98 -1.91 -4.41
C PHE A 330 1.24 -1.53 -2.96
N THR A 331 1.27 -2.51 -2.06
CA THR A 331 1.73 -2.34 -0.69
C THR A 331 3.09 -3.03 -0.54
N TYR A 332 4.07 -2.30 -0.06
CA TYR A 332 5.39 -2.80 0.29
C TYR A 332 5.42 -3.24 1.75
N GLY A 333 6.24 -4.23 2.07
CA GLY A 333 6.56 -4.61 3.42
C GLY A 333 8.03 -5.00 3.57
N ALA A 334 8.56 -4.81 4.76
CA ALA A 334 9.89 -5.24 5.14
C ALA A 334 9.88 -5.88 6.52
N GLN A 335 10.61 -6.99 6.67
CA GLN A 335 10.64 -7.80 7.89
C GLN A 335 10.98 -7.01 9.16
N PRO A 336 11.98 -6.11 9.18
CA PRO A 336 12.27 -5.34 10.38
C PRO A 336 11.28 -4.19 10.61
N ILE A 337 10.59 -3.71 9.57
CA ILE A 337 9.70 -2.54 9.63
C ILE A 337 8.32 -2.91 10.17
N TRP A 338 7.68 -3.98 9.68
CA TRP A 338 6.32 -4.27 10.09
C TRP A 338 6.19 -4.45 11.60
N GLN A 339 7.24 -4.96 12.25
CA GLN A 339 7.31 -5.21 13.69
C GLN A 339 8.20 -4.21 14.47
N PHE A 340 8.86 -3.27 13.82
CA PHE A 340 9.76 -2.26 14.40
C PHE A 340 10.74 -2.85 15.43
N THR A 341 11.47 -3.89 15.05
CA THR A 341 12.47 -4.54 15.89
C THR A 341 13.78 -3.79 15.94
N ASP A 342 14.40 -3.76 17.09
CA ASP A 342 15.76 -3.30 17.33
C ASP A 342 16.40 -4.06 18.51
N ASP A 343 17.58 -3.63 18.95
CA ASP A 343 18.29 -4.28 20.04
C ASP A 343 17.56 -4.18 21.38
N THR A 344 16.64 -3.23 21.53
CA THR A 344 15.89 -2.96 22.76
C THR A 344 14.50 -3.59 22.76
N ARG A 345 13.96 -3.92 21.58
CA ARG A 345 12.61 -4.42 21.39
C ARG A 345 12.59 -5.89 20.98
N LYS A 346 11.84 -6.69 21.75
CA LYS A 346 11.64 -8.11 21.44
C LYS A 346 11.12 -8.30 20.03
N LYS A 347 11.64 -9.30 19.32
CA LYS A 347 11.06 -9.78 18.05
C LYS A 347 9.68 -10.37 18.30
N LEU A 348 8.73 -10.03 17.44
CA LEU A 348 7.36 -10.53 17.54
C LEU A 348 7.18 -11.89 16.84
N SER A 349 7.86 -12.06 15.72
CA SER A 349 7.75 -13.21 14.85
C SER A 349 9.13 -13.73 14.45
N SER A 350 9.29 -14.18 13.22
CA SER A 350 10.50 -14.76 12.66
C SER A 350 11.74 -13.88 12.81
N LYS A 351 12.92 -14.47 12.68
CA LYS A 351 14.20 -13.76 12.73
C LYS A 351 14.23 -12.58 11.75
N THR A 352 14.93 -11.53 12.16
CA THR A 352 15.38 -10.45 11.28
C THR A 352 16.88 -10.23 11.53
N PHE A 353 17.60 -9.87 10.49
CA PHE A 353 19.04 -9.57 10.58
C PHE A 353 19.35 -8.10 10.76
N GLN A 354 18.33 -7.24 10.69
CA GLN A 354 18.47 -5.80 10.70
C GLN A 354 17.52 -5.15 11.72
N ASN A 355 17.95 -4.01 12.24
CA ASN A 355 17.09 -3.12 13.00
C ASN A 355 16.11 -2.40 12.05
N TRP A 356 15.00 -1.91 12.57
CA TRP A 356 14.00 -1.21 11.75
C TRP A 356 14.55 0.04 11.08
N GLN A 357 15.51 0.75 11.71
CA GLN A 357 16.18 1.92 11.14
C GLN A 357 16.97 1.54 9.88
N GLU A 358 17.71 0.43 9.91
CA GLU A 358 18.42 -0.11 8.75
C GLU A 358 17.41 -0.64 7.71
N GLY A 359 16.34 -1.27 8.18
CA GLY A 359 15.25 -1.77 7.35
C GLY A 359 14.54 -0.70 6.52
N MET A 360 14.54 0.55 6.99
CA MET A 360 14.04 1.67 6.22
C MET A 360 14.81 1.90 4.90
N GLU A 361 16.07 1.49 4.84
CA GLU A 361 16.97 1.72 3.71
C GLU A 361 17.10 0.50 2.78
N LEU A 362 16.28 -0.52 2.97
CA LEU A 362 16.23 -1.67 2.07
C LEU A 362 15.91 -1.22 0.62
N PRO A 363 16.60 -1.81 -0.38
CA PRO A 363 16.51 -1.34 -1.76
C PRO A 363 15.10 -1.45 -2.38
N GLY A 364 14.29 -2.44 -1.96
CA GLY A 364 12.93 -2.60 -2.46
C GLY A 364 12.05 -1.37 -2.19
N ALA A 365 12.23 -0.70 -1.04
CA ALA A 365 11.49 0.50 -0.71
C ALA A 365 11.70 1.65 -1.72
N PHE A 366 12.92 1.81 -2.24
CA PHE A 366 13.22 2.76 -3.31
C PHE A 366 12.63 2.31 -4.65
N GLN A 367 12.72 1.01 -4.94
CA GLN A 367 12.34 0.45 -6.24
C GLN A 367 10.83 0.46 -6.47
N VAL A 368 10.01 0.30 -5.43
CA VAL A 368 8.55 0.49 -5.55
C VAL A 368 8.18 1.97 -5.73
N GLY A 369 8.98 2.89 -5.21
CA GLY A 369 8.87 4.32 -5.51
C GLY A 369 9.18 4.65 -6.98
N ILE A 370 10.11 3.90 -7.61
CA ILE A 370 10.41 3.98 -9.05
C ILE A 370 9.22 3.49 -9.87
N LEU A 371 8.59 2.38 -9.47
CA LEU A 371 7.36 1.89 -10.11
C LEU A 371 6.26 2.97 -10.07
N LYS A 372 6.03 3.58 -8.90
CA LYS A 372 5.02 4.64 -8.76
C LYS A 372 5.27 5.79 -9.75
N LYS A 373 6.52 6.25 -9.87
CA LYS A 373 6.88 7.31 -10.83
C LYS A 373 6.60 6.92 -12.27
N LEU A 374 6.88 5.65 -12.65
CA LEU A 374 6.56 5.13 -13.98
C LEU A 374 5.03 5.16 -14.20
N MET A 375 4.25 4.69 -13.25
CA MET A 375 2.80 4.63 -13.38
C MET A 375 2.16 6.02 -13.42
N GLU A 376 2.68 6.99 -12.67
CA GLU A 376 2.20 8.38 -12.63
C GLU A 376 2.68 9.23 -13.83
N SER A 377 3.55 8.69 -14.69
CA SER A 377 3.98 9.39 -15.92
C SER A 377 2.86 9.51 -16.97
N HIS A 378 1.83 8.68 -16.85
CA HIS A 378 0.63 8.68 -17.69
C HIS A 378 -0.64 8.52 -16.83
N PRO A 379 -1.85 8.86 -17.37
CA PRO A 379 -3.10 8.69 -16.62
C PRO A 379 -3.38 7.22 -16.28
N ILE A 380 -3.23 6.83 -15.02
CA ILE A 380 -3.43 5.45 -14.56
C ILE A 380 -4.89 4.97 -14.73
N THR A 381 -5.87 5.88 -14.72
CA THR A 381 -7.27 5.55 -14.96
C THR A 381 -7.57 5.16 -16.40
N GLU A 382 -6.63 5.38 -17.34
CA GLU A 382 -6.73 4.89 -18.73
C GLU A 382 -6.21 3.45 -18.89
N LEU A 383 -5.54 2.91 -17.88
CA LEU A 383 -4.82 1.65 -18.00
C LEU A 383 -5.74 0.43 -18.13
N ILE A 384 -5.42 -0.41 -19.09
CA ILE A 384 -6.10 -1.67 -19.39
C ILE A 384 -5.03 -2.75 -19.50
N PRO A 385 -5.03 -3.79 -18.64
CA PRO A 385 -4.20 -4.97 -18.86
C PRO A 385 -4.50 -5.56 -20.23
N ASP A 386 -3.48 -5.76 -21.04
CA ASP A 386 -3.66 -6.27 -22.41
C ASP A 386 -2.56 -7.27 -22.75
N GLN A 387 -2.77 -8.51 -22.35
CA GLN A 387 -1.82 -9.59 -22.58
C GLN A 387 -1.70 -9.97 -24.06
N SER A 388 -2.66 -9.58 -24.92
CA SER A 388 -2.60 -9.81 -26.36
C SER A 388 -1.49 -9.05 -27.07
N LEU A 389 -0.87 -8.07 -26.37
CA LEU A 389 0.34 -7.39 -26.86
C LEU A 389 1.52 -8.34 -26.97
N ILE A 390 1.60 -9.38 -26.16
CA ILE A 390 2.74 -10.33 -26.16
C ILE A 390 2.38 -11.53 -27.02
N VAL A 391 2.95 -11.62 -28.22
CA VAL A 391 2.68 -12.72 -29.17
C VAL A 391 3.68 -13.86 -29.06
N ALA A 392 4.89 -13.60 -28.50
CA ALA A 392 5.88 -14.61 -28.17
C ALA A 392 6.79 -14.16 -27.04
N GLY A 393 7.31 -15.10 -26.27
CA GLY A 393 8.22 -14.82 -25.14
C GLY A 393 7.47 -14.42 -23.86
N GLN A 394 6.18 -14.76 -23.72
CA GLN A 394 5.41 -14.47 -22.53
C GLN A 394 5.98 -15.13 -21.27
N GLY A 395 6.54 -16.33 -21.41
CA GLY A 395 7.01 -17.10 -20.25
C GLY A 395 5.89 -17.66 -19.39
N GLU A 396 6.29 -18.38 -18.35
CA GLU A 396 5.38 -19.02 -17.38
C GLU A 396 5.97 -18.87 -15.97
N CYS A 397 5.11 -18.98 -14.95
CA CYS A 397 5.55 -18.89 -13.55
C CYS A 397 6.45 -17.68 -13.28
N GLY A 398 7.66 -17.90 -12.76
CA GLY A 398 8.64 -16.86 -12.46
C GLY A 398 9.16 -16.06 -13.65
N SER A 399 8.90 -16.51 -14.88
CA SER A 399 9.26 -15.81 -16.10
C SER A 399 8.08 -15.12 -16.80
N TYR A 400 6.89 -15.12 -16.20
CA TYR A 400 5.68 -14.56 -16.80
C TYR A 400 5.82 -13.06 -17.04
N SER A 401 5.81 -12.67 -18.30
CA SER A 401 5.79 -11.27 -18.75
C SER A 401 4.35 -10.79 -18.83
N CYS A 402 4.07 -9.58 -18.33
CA CYS A 402 2.75 -8.98 -18.35
C CYS A 402 2.75 -7.62 -19.03
N ALA A 403 1.62 -7.26 -19.63
CA ALA A 403 1.46 -6.05 -20.41
C ALA A 403 0.22 -5.25 -19.99
N ILE A 404 0.38 -3.94 -19.92
CA ILE A 404 -0.67 -2.98 -19.64
C ILE A 404 -0.54 -1.79 -20.60
N ARG A 405 -1.65 -1.21 -21.03
CA ARG A 405 -1.64 -0.04 -21.93
C ARG A 405 -2.72 0.98 -21.62
N GLY A 406 -2.43 2.21 -21.99
CA GLY A 406 -3.41 3.26 -22.20
C GLY A 406 -3.74 3.41 -23.70
N LYS A 407 -4.24 4.59 -24.07
CA LYS A 407 -4.55 4.93 -25.48
C LYS A 407 -3.29 5.21 -26.31
N SER A 408 -2.31 5.92 -25.73
CA SER A 408 -1.11 6.42 -26.42
C SER A 408 0.20 5.80 -25.91
N PHE A 409 0.14 4.84 -24.99
CA PHE A 409 1.32 4.21 -24.39
C PHE A 409 1.06 2.76 -24.02
N ALA A 410 2.14 1.96 -23.89
CA ALA A 410 2.08 0.60 -23.37
C ALA A 410 3.34 0.28 -22.58
N TYR A 411 3.19 -0.53 -21.55
CA TYR A 411 4.26 -1.06 -20.72
C TYR A 411 4.23 -2.59 -20.75
N ILE A 412 5.39 -3.20 -20.98
CA ILE A 412 5.54 -4.67 -20.93
C ILE A 412 6.66 -4.98 -19.93
N TYR A 413 6.31 -5.60 -18.81
CA TYR A 413 7.27 -6.06 -17.81
C TYR A 413 7.80 -7.44 -18.17
N ILE A 414 9.10 -7.58 -18.22
CA ILE A 414 9.81 -8.80 -18.56
C ILE A 414 10.71 -9.16 -17.37
N PRO A 415 10.30 -10.13 -16.52
CA PRO A 415 10.94 -10.36 -15.21
C PRO A 415 12.30 -11.04 -15.27
N THR A 416 12.59 -11.78 -16.34
CA THR A 416 13.81 -12.64 -16.44
C THR A 416 14.69 -12.35 -17.65
N GLY A 417 14.48 -11.22 -18.31
CA GLY A 417 15.30 -10.81 -19.46
C GLY A 417 15.06 -11.60 -20.74
N ASN A 418 13.91 -12.27 -20.86
CA ASN A 418 13.58 -13.03 -22.08
C ASN A 418 13.35 -12.11 -23.27
N LYS A 419 13.73 -12.61 -24.48
CA LYS A 419 13.30 -11.99 -25.73
C LYS A 419 11.79 -12.04 -25.85
N THR A 420 11.16 -10.90 -26.13
CA THR A 420 9.71 -10.78 -26.22
C THR A 420 9.30 -10.20 -27.56
N THR A 421 8.30 -10.80 -28.21
CA THR A 421 7.72 -10.27 -29.45
C THR A 421 6.39 -9.61 -29.13
N VAL A 422 6.24 -8.36 -29.57
CA VAL A 422 5.08 -7.51 -29.29
C VAL A 422 4.30 -7.23 -30.56
N LYS A 423 2.97 -7.36 -30.48
CA LYS A 423 2.03 -6.92 -31.50
C LYS A 423 1.92 -5.40 -31.45
N MET A 424 2.32 -4.75 -32.53
CA MET A 424 2.22 -3.31 -32.69
C MET A 424 0.83 -2.89 -33.18
N GLY A 425 0.52 -1.59 -33.09
CA GLY A 425 -0.75 -1.04 -33.55
C GLY A 425 -1.88 -1.05 -32.52
N SER A 426 -1.60 -1.41 -31.27
CA SER A 426 -2.61 -1.43 -30.19
C SER A 426 -2.71 -0.09 -29.44
N ILE A 427 -1.76 0.82 -29.63
CA ILE A 427 -1.79 2.21 -29.14
C ILE A 427 -1.85 3.17 -30.31
N SER A 428 -2.14 4.46 -30.06
CA SER A 428 -2.22 5.49 -31.11
C SER A 428 -0.88 5.75 -31.80
N GLY A 429 -0.93 6.49 -32.90
CA GLY A 429 0.23 6.93 -33.68
C GLY A 429 0.66 5.94 -34.75
N LYS A 430 1.20 6.45 -35.86
CA LYS A 430 1.82 5.65 -36.93
C LYS A 430 3.19 5.10 -36.54
N LYS A 431 3.89 5.83 -35.65
CA LYS A 431 5.17 5.46 -35.06
C LYS A 431 5.09 5.53 -33.56
N VAL A 432 5.90 4.75 -32.89
CA VAL A 432 6.08 4.77 -31.44
C VAL A 432 7.55 5.01 -31.10
N LYS A 433 7.77 5.75 -30.02
CA LYS A 433 9.05 5.82 -29.34
C LYS A 433 9.15 4.59 -28.44
N ALA A 434 10.15 3.76 -28.68
CA ALA A 434 10.42 2.58 -27.87
C ALA A 434 11.63 2.84 -26.97
N SER A 435 11.55 2.41 -25.73
CA SER A 435 12.66 2.46 -24.77
C SER A 435 12.59 1.33 -23.74
N TRP A 436 13.76 1.04 -23.17
CA TRP A 436 13.88 0.19 -22.01
C TRP A 436 13.90 1.04 -20.74
N PHE A 437 13.04 0.72 -19.78
CA PHE A 437 13.06 1.29 -18.45
C PHE A 437 13.64 0.28 -17.47
N ASN A 438 14.62 0.70 -16.68
CA ASN A 438 15.26 -0.11 -15.66
C ASN A 438 14.48 0.00 -14.33
N PRO A 439 13.77 -1.04 -13.89
CA PRO A 439 12.95 -0.97 -12.67
C PRO A 439 13.77 -0.89 -11.38
N ARG A 440 15.10 -1.10 -11.45
CA ARG A 440 16.03 -1.02 -10.30
C ARG A 440 16.51 0.40 -10.05
N THR A 441 16.67 1.20 -11.12
CA THR A 441 17.29 2.54 -11.05
C THR A 441 16.38 3.67 -11.52
N GLY A 442 15.34 3.36 -12.33
CA GLY A 442 14.50 4.33 -13.01
C GLY A 442 15.12 4.92 -14.29
N GLU A 443 16.29 4.45 -14.69
CA GLU A 443 16.95 4.89 -15.93
C GLU A 443 16.22 4.39 -17.17
N THR A 444 16.25 5.20 -18.23
CA THR A 444 15.65 4.86 -19.52
C THR A 444 16.73 4.78 -20.59
N ILE A 445 16.71 3.70 -21.39
CA ILE A 445 17.60 3.46 -22.53
C ILE A 445 16.76 3.53 -23.81
N ALA A 446 16.99 4.51 -24.65
CA ALA A 446 16.24 4.67 -25.89
C ALA A 446 16.56 3.53 -26.88
N ILE A 447 15.52 2.94 -27.48
CA ILE A 447 15.61 2.04 -28.62
C ILE A 447 15.50 2.84 -29.94
N GLY A 448 14.56 3.81 -29.96
CA GLY A 448 14.32 4.69 -31.09
C GLY A 448 12.86 4.74 -31.52
N GLU A 449 12.60 5.42 -32.63
CA GLU A 449 11.28 5.44 -33.26
C GLU A 449 11.12 4.23 -34.20
N ILE A 450 10.00 3.55 -34.09
CA ILE A 450 9.66 2.38 -34.90
C ILE A 450 8.24 2.46 -35.42
N GLU A 451 7.95 1.80 -36.53
CA GLU A 451 6.62 1.71 -37.12
C GLU A 451 5.68 0.97 -36.15
N ASN A 452 4.50 1.57 -35.90
CA ASN A 452 3.49 1.01 -35.01
C ASN A 452 2.56 0.03 -35.77
N SER A 453 3.15 -0.99 -36.40
CA SER A 453 2.43 -2.00 -37.16
C SER A 453 3.17 -3.35 -37.22
N GLY A 454 2.39 -4.43 -37.38
CA GLY A 454 2.92 -5.80 -37.43
C GLY A 454 3.44 -6.29 -36.08
N GLU A 455 4.49 -7.09 -36.11
CA GLU A 455 5.14 -7.66 -34.91
C GLU A 455 6.58 -7.20 -34.82
N LYS A 456 7.05 -6.91 -33.61
CA LYS A 456 8.42 -6.51 -33.34
C LYS A 456 8.99 -7.31 -32.18
N SER A 457 10.18 -7.82 -32.36
CA SER A 457 10.91 -8.52 -31.30
C SER A 457 11.87 -7.58 -30.61
N PHE A 458 11.89 -7.65 -29.27
CA PHE A 458 12.75 -6.85 -28.41
C PHE A 458 13.61 -7.77 -27.55
N GLU A 459 14.88 -7.40 -27.44
CA GLU A 459 15.85 -8.05 -26.57
C GLU A 459 16.23 -7.06 -25.48
N VAL A 460 16.21 -7.50 -24.22
CA VAL A 460 16.57 -6.63 -23.08
C VAL A 460 18.03 -6.17 -23.19
N PRO A 461 18.40 -5.02 -22.58
CA PRO A 461 19.75 -4.45 -22.68
C PRO A 461 20.89 -5.32 -22.10
N GLY A 462 20.57 -6.50 -21.60
CA GLY A 462 21.50 -7.45 -21.06
C GLY A 462 21.37 -7.65 -19.56
N MET A 463 22.01 -8.69 -19.07
CA MET A 463 22.11 -9.00 -17.65
C MET A 463 23.19 -8.12 -17.01
N SER A 464 22.98 -7.67 -15.77
CA SER A 464 24.09 -7.14 -14.98
C SER A 464 25.14 -8.25 -14.82
N LYS A 465 26.43 -7.89 -14.83
CA LYS A 465 27.50 -8.87 -14.61
C LYS A 465 27.37 -9.61 -13.28
N GLU A 466 26.80 -8.94 -12.27
CA GLU A 466 26.55 -9.49 -10.94
C GLU A 466 25.48 -10.59 -10.94
N LEU A 467 24.57 -10.56 -11.90
CA LEU A 467 23.45 -11.51 -12.00
C LEU A 467 23.64 -12.54 -13.12
N ALA A 468 24.71 -12.43 -13.91
CA ALA A 468 24.97 -13.32 -15.05
C ALA A 468 25.13 -14.81 -14.67
N TRP A 469 25.46 -15.09 -13.41
CA TRP A 469 25.56 -16.45 -12.89
C TRP A 469 24.19 -17.07 -12.54
N LEU A 470 23.13 -16.24 -12.43
CA LEU A 470 21.77 -16.71 -12.22
C LEU A 470 21.19 -17.24 -13.54
N ARG A 471 21.32 -18.51 -13.79
CA ARG A 471 20.82 -19.17 -15.02
C ARG A 471 19.32 -18.94 -15.29
N SER A 472 18.55 -18.61 -14.25
CA SER A 472 17.13 -18.32 -14.35
C SER A 472 16.81 -16.91 -14.89
N GLY A 473 17.79 -16.01 -15.05
CA GLY A 473 17.59 -14.61 -15.43
C GLY A 473 16.92 -13.76 -14.34
N ARG A 474 16.76 -14.30 -13.13
CA ARG A 474 16.15 -13.59 -12.00
C ARG A 474 16.95 -12.32 -11.66
N GLY A 475 16.24 -11.18 -11.46
CA GLY A 475 16.88 -9.89 -11.23
C GLY A 475 17.34 -9.16 -12.50
N CYS A 476 17.11 -9.74 -13.68
CA CYS A 476 17.38 -9.14 -14.99
C CYS A 476 16.11 -8.55 -15.61
N ASP A 477 15.19 -8.10 -14.77
CA ASP A 477 13.90 -7.56 -15.14
C ASP A 477 14.03 -6.18 -15.81
N TRP A 478 13.19 -5.96 -16.81
CA TRP A 478 13.08 -4.73 -17.58
C TRP A 478 11.63 -4.41 -17.91
N VAL A 479 11.34 -3.13 -18.16
CA VAL A 479 10.07 -2.70 -18.76
C VAL A 479 10.34 -2.16 -20.14
N LEU A 480 9.68 -2.73 -21.16
CA LEU A 480 9.59 -2.10 -22.46
C LEU A 480 8.50 -1.03 -22.39
N VAL A 481 8.86 0.19 -22.73
CA VAL A 481 7.98 1.34 -22.81
C VAL A 481 7.77 1.70 -24.28
N LEU A 482 6.51 1.77 -24.69
CA LEU A 482 6.11 2.21 -26.02
C LEU A 482 5.20 3.44 -25.87
N GLU A 483 5.50 4.52 -26.56
CA GLU A 483 4.73 5.77 -26.52
C GLU A 483 4.48 6.30 -27.92
N ASP A 484 3.32 6.87 -28.17
CA ASP A 484 2.99 7.53 -29.43
C ASP A 484 4.05 8.60 -29.76
N ALA A 485 4.72 8.45 -30.91
CA ALA A 485 5.80 9.38 -31.31
C ALA A 485 5.31 10.78 -31.66
N SER A 486 4.01 10.95 -31.94
CA SER A 486 3.43 12.27 -32.25
C SER A 486 3.38 13.23 -31.05
N GLY A 487 3.55 12.71 -29.83
CA GLY A 487 3.50 13.49 -28.60
C GLY A 487 2.10 13.99 -28.23
N ILE A 488 1.08 13.50 -28.89
CA ILE A 488 -0.34 13.78 -28.50
C ILE A 488 -0.61 12.97 -27.24
N ARG A 489 -0.69 13.67 -26.10
CA ARG A 489 -1.07 13.09 -24.80
C ARG A 489 -2.56 13.13 -24.59
#